data_1c054f49043a2e11e187de4bc39240f5
#
_entry.id   1c054f49043a2e11e187de4bc39240f5
#
_cell.length_a   1.000
_cell.length_b   1.000
_cell.length_c   1.000
_cell.angle_alpha   90.00
_cell.angle_beta   90.00
_cell.angle_gamma   90.00
#
_symmetry.space_group_name_H-M   'P 1'
#
loop_
_entity.id
_entity.type
_entity.pdbx_description
1 polymer ?
#
loop_
_entity_poly.entity_id
_entity_poly.type
_entity_poly.pdbx_seq_one_letter_code
_entity_poly.pdbx_strand_id
1 'polypeptide(L)'
;MASSVVDGTEIMEYRNYPGFPVIPMYANRAKQSELVGMREKIDCYDLISSGFANTVDEASIIYWTISNAGGMDEIDMAKFKDSMRKLGVAMVDEDGAKVDAHTLTVPVDARESLLNRLSDDLYRDAQMLDVKSLQGGQKTATEIRAAYQPMDNKVDQFEYCVRDFLHLLFEIVGIDDEPSFVRSKIVNQLEETQMVLMAAAYLDDETILNKLPWLTPEEVEQIMQRRENADISREDFDDGGGNDEIQDQE
;
A
#
# COMPACT_ATOMS: atom_id res chain seq x y z
N MET A 1 -35.97 8.03 7.38
CA MET A 1 -37.33 8.59 7.65
C MET A 1 -37.31 10.00 7.16
N ALA A 2 -38.08 10.30 6.13
CA ALA A 2 -38.32 11.69 5.70
C ALA A 2 -39.61 12.11 6.37
N SER A 3 -39.60 13.15 7.19
CA SER A 3 -40.82 13.78 7.72
C SER A 3 -41.10 15.05 6.90
N SER A 4 -42.26 15.13 6.34
CA SER A 4 -42.76 16.37 5.75
C SER A 4 -43.81 16.98 6.67
N VAL A 5 -43.69 18.28 6.96
CA VAL A 5 -44.68 19.01 7.75
C VAL A 5 -45.63 19.71 6.79
N VAL A 6 -46.87 19.26 6.76
CA VAL A 6 -47.95 19.91 6.00
C VAL A 6 -48.99 20.36 7.02
N ASP A 7 -49.29 21.66 7.03
CA ASP A 7 -50.31 22.30 7.89
C ASP A 7 -50.13 22.10 9.40
N GLY A 8 -48.87 22.03 9.87
CA GLY A 8 -48.52 21.83 11.27
C GLY A 8 -48.67 20.41 11.80
N THR A 9 -49.02 19.45 10.92
CA THR A 9 -49.09 18.02 11.26
C THR A 9 -47.89 17.31 10.66
N GLU A 10 -47.15 16.64 11.51
CA GLU A 10 -45.98 15.81 11.09
C GLU A 10 -46.53 14.55 10.44
N ILE A 11 -46.39 14.45 9.10
CA ILE A 11 -46.79 13.27 8.36
C ILE A 11 -45.56 12.36 8.29
N MET A 12 -45.58 11.22 9.00
CA MET A 12 -44.61 10.19 8.85
C MET A 12 -44.90 9.37 7.57
N GLU A 13 -44.09 9.56 6.56
CA GLU A 13 -44.14 8.78 5.34
C GLU A 13 -43.51 7.42 5.59
N TYR A 14 -44.31 6.36 5.66
CA TYR A 14 -43.82 4.99 5.76
C TYR A 14 -43.49 4.49 4.37
N ARG A 15 -42.18 4.26 4.09
CA ARG A 15 -41.76 3.55 2.90
C ARG A 15 -41.80 2.02 3.18
N ASN A 16 -42.64 1.35 2.44
CA ASN A 16 -42.61 -0.14 2.41
C ASN A 16 -41.48 -0.59 1.48
N TYR A 17 -40.51 -1.28 2.04
CA TYR A 17 -39.47 -1.95 1.26
C TYR A 17 -39.90 -3.37 0.92
N PRO A 18 -39.49 -3.93 -0.25
CA PRO A 18 -39.84 -5.30 -0.68
C PRO A 18 -39.20 -6.39 0.20
N GLY A 19 -38.23 -6.04 1.04
CA GLY A 19 -37.54 -6.95 1.95
C GLY A 19 -37.06 -6.26 3.22
N PHE A 20 -36.35 -6.99 4.05
CA PHE A 20 -35.73 -6.45 5.26
C PHE A 20 -34.58 -5.51 4.88
N PRO A 21 -34.60 -4.21 5.24
CA PRO A 21 -33.67 -3.22 4.74
C PRO A 21 -32.30 -3.27 5.46
N VAL A 22 -31.77 -4.47 5.66
CA VAL A 22 -30.42 -4.70 6.23
C VAL A 22 -29.67 -5.63 5.31
N ILE A 23 -28.64 -5.09 4.67
CA ILE A 23 -27.79 -5.81 3.74
C ILE A 23 -26.42 -6.00 4.39
N PRO A 24 -25.98 -7.22 4.65
CA PRO A 24 -24.63 -7.45 5.18
C PRO A 24 -23.60 -7.24 4.07
N MET A 25 -22.55 -6.46 4.36
CA MET A 25 -21.37 -6.33 3.50
C MET A 25 -20.22 -7.13 4.10
N TYR A 26 -19.55 -7.92 3.26
CA TYR A 26 -18.39 -8.70 3.65
C TYR A 26 -17.17 -8.27 2.85
N ALA A 27 -15.99 -8.30 3.47
CA ALA A 27 -14.74 -7.94 2.81
C ALA A 27 -14.22 -9.04 1.86
N ASN A 28 -14.65 -10.30 2.07
CA ASN A 28 -14.24 -11.44 1.25
C ASN A 28 -15.34 -12.49 1.19
N ARG A 29 -15.24 -13.39 0.20
CA ARG A 29 -16.20 -14.46 -0.02
C ARG A 29 -16.26 -15.47 1.14
N ALA A 30 -15.17 -15.65 1.87
CA ALA A 30 -15.11 -16.53 3.02
C ALA A 30 -15.83 -15.97 4.26
N LYS A 31 -16.22 -14.70 4.24
CA LYS A 31 -16.88 -13.99 5.35
C LYS A 31 -16.07 -14.05 6.65
N GLN A 32 -14.74 -14.04 6.54
CA GLN A 32 -13.79 -14.14 7.65
C GLN A 32 -12.92 -12.91 7.74
N SER A 33 -12.35 -12.67 8.92
CA SER A 33 -11.31 -11.66 9.09
C SER A 33 -10.07 -12.02 8.28
N GLU A 34 -9.41 -11.03 7.70
CA GLU A 34 -8.14 -11.20 7.00
C GLU A 34 -6.98 -11.61 7.91
N LEU A 35 -7.15 -11.44 9.22
CA LEU A 35 -6.18 -11.88 10.22
C LEU A 35 -6.16 -13.42 10.42
N VAL A 36 -7.16 -14.12 9.89
CA VAL A 36 -7.19 -15.59 9.98
C VAL A 36 -6.01 -16.16 9.20
N GLY A 37 -5.17 -16.94 9.89
CA GLY A 37 -3.94 -17.53 9.36
C GLY A 37 -2.69 -16.63 9.44
N MET A 38 -2.83 -15.34 9.75
CA MET A 38 -1.69 -14.42 9.93
C MET A 38 -1.40 -14.06 11.38
N ARG A 39 -2.37 -14.22 12.27
CA ARG A 39 -2.29 -13.79 13.67
C ARG A 39 -1.05 -14.31 14.37
N GLU A 40 -0.78 -15.61 14.26
CA GLU A 40 0.37 -16.24 14.93
C GLU A 40 1.71 -15.66 14.44
N LYS A 41 1.82 -15.29 13.17
CA LYS A 41 3.00 -14.66 12.61
C LYS A 41 3.16 -13.22 13.09
N ILE A 42 2.06 -12.47 13.22
CA ILE A 42 2.04 -11.12 13.77
C ILE A 42 2.46 -11.15 15.23
N ASP A 43 1.86 -12.03 16.03
CA ASP A 43 2.18 -12.19 17.45
C ASP A 43 3.67 -12.57 17.62
N CYS A 44 4.20 -13.44 16.75
CA CYS A 44 5.62 -13.83 16.76
C CYS A 44 6.54 -12.65 16.40
N TYR A 45 6.19 -11.86 15.38
CA TYR A 45 6.93 -10.66 14.98
C TYR A 45 6.99 -9.65 16.13
N ASP A 46 5.86 -9.35 16.74
CA ASP A 46 5.75 -8.40 17.84
C ASP A 46 6.52 -8.87 19.08
N LEU A 47 6.45 -10.16 19.40
CA LEU A 47 7.18 -10.75 20.52
C LEU A 47 8.70 -10.63 20.32
N ILE A 48 9.20 -10.96 19.14
CA ILE A 48 10.63 -10.88 18.83
C ILE A 48 11.10 -9.43 18.79
N SER A 49 10.31 -8.55 18.17
CA SER A 49 10.62 -7.12 18.03
C SER A 49 10.67 -6.44 19.41
N SER A 50 9.67 -6.64 20.26
CA SER A 50 9.62 -6.07 21.60
C SER A 50 10.68 -6.67 22.54
N GLY A 51 10.93 -7.96 22.47
CA GLY A 51 11.96 -8.65 23.26
C GLY A 51 13.38 -8.28 22.86
N PHE A 52 13.59 -7.78 21.64
CA PHE A 52 14.91 -7.44 21.14
C PHE A 52 15.53 -6.24 21.91
N ALA A 53 14.74 -5.21 22.17
CA ALA A 53 15.19 -4.05 22.95
C ALA A 53 15.64 -4.45 24.35
N ASN A 54 14.87 -5.29 25.05
CA ASN A 54 15.22 -5.78 26.38
C ASN A 54 16.50 -6.62 26.37
N THR A 55 16.68 -7.45 25.33
CA THR A 55 17.89 -8.27 25.22
C THR A 55 19.14 -7.42 24.95
N VAL A 56 19.00 -6.32 24.20
CA VAL A 56 20.12 -5.37 23.96
C VAL A 56 20.49 -4.66 25.28
N ASP A 57 19.51 -4.27 26.06
CA ASP A 57 19.76 -3.68 27.39
C ASP A 57 20.45 -4.67 28.32
N GLU A 58 19.99 -5.91 28.41
CA GLU A 58 20.63 -6.96 29.18
C GLU A 58 22.08 -7.26 28.73
N ALA A 59 22.32 -7.25 27.43
CA ALA A 59 23.64 -7.47 26.86
C ALA A 59 24.62 -6.32 27.13
N SER A 60 24.12 -5.14 27.45
CA SER A 60 24.95 -4.00 27.87
C SER A 60 25.51 -4.16 29.28
N ILE A 61 24.97 -5.12 30.05
CA ILE A 61 25.43 -5.38 31.42
C ILE A 61 26.68 -6.28 31.36
N ILE A 62 27.75 -5.82 31.98
CA ILE A 62 28.97 -6.62 32.15
C ILE A 62 28.84 -7.42 33.44
N TYR A 63 28.89 -8.74 33.30
CA TYR A 63 28.94 -9.68 34.44
C TYR A 63 30.40 -9.98 34.79
N TRP A 64 30.73 -9.81 36.07
CA TRP A 64 32.07 -10.08 36.56
C TRP A 64 32.09 -11.35 37.37
N THR A 65 32.92 -12.28 36.99
CA THR A 65 33.18 -13.48 37.79
C THR A 65 34.50 -13.29 38.52
N ILE A 66 34.45 -13.32 39.85
CA ILE A 66 35.64 -13.25 40.71
C ILE A 66 35.88 -14.67 41.25
N SER A 67 36.98 -15.27 40.90
CA SER A 67 37.38 -16.57 41.38
C SER A 67 38.45 -16.42 42.48
N ASN A 68 38.39 -17.24 43.51
CA ASN A 68 39.27 -17.20 44.71
C ASN A 68 39.17 -15.85 45.45
N ALA A 69 37.98 -15.33 45.62
CA ALA A 69 37.71 -14.07 46.30
C ALA A 69 37.73 -14.22 47.84
N GLY A 70 38.63 -14.99 48.44
CA GLY A 70 38.68 -15.43 49.82
C GLY A 70 38.19 -14.41 50.84
N GLY A 71 36.90 -14.47 51.20
CA GLY A 71 36.33 -13.63 52.25
C GLY A 71 35.69 -12.33 51.81
N MET A 72 35.54 -12.06 50.54
CA MET A 72 34.78 -10.87 50.07
C MET A 72 33.32 -10.93 50.55
N ASP A 73 32.92 -9.95 51.32
CA ASP A 73 31.52 -9.79 51.73
C ASP A 73 30.72 -8.91 50.71
N GLU A 74 29.43 -8.71 50.95
CA GLU A 74 28.58 -7.89 50.09
C GLU A 74 29.07 -6.44 49.96
N ILE A 75 29.70 -5.92 51.02
CA ILE A 75 30.25 -4.54 51.05
C ILE A 75 31.44 -4.42 50.12
N ASP A 76 32.29 -5.44 50.09
CA ASP A 76 33.48 -5.48 49.23
C ASP A 76 33.11 -5.68 47.77
N MET A 77 32.09 -6.47 47.48
CA MET A 77 31.49 -6.60 46.16
C MET A 77 30.90 -5.28 45.65
N ALA A 78 30.20 -4.56 46.56
CA ALA A 78 29.65 -3.25 46.22
C ALA A 78 30.76 -2.22 45.90
N LYS A 79 31.84 -2.18 46.69
CA LYS A 79 33.02 -1.34 46.44
C LYS A 79 33.73 -1.70 45.13
N PHE A 80 33.87 -3.02 44.88
CA PHE A 80 34.44 -3.50 43.60
C PHE A 80 33.60 -3.01 42.43
N LYS A 81 32.29 -3.19 42.45
CA LYS A 81 31.37 -2.74 41.40
C LYS A 81 31.47 -1.21 41.18
N ASP A 82 31.53 -0.46 42.28
CA ASP A 82 31.63 1.02 42.24
C ASP A 82 32.97 1.49 41.68
N SER A 83 34.06 0.82 42.03
CA SER A 83 35.40 1.10 41.50
C SER A 83 35.50 0.78 40.02
N MET A 84 34.96 -0.37 39.59
CA MET A 84 34.89 -0.72 38.17
C MET A 84 34.07 0.28 37.36
N ARG A 85 32.96 0.76 37.91
CA ARG A 85 32.11 1.75 37.24
C ARG A 85 32.72 3.13 37.16
N LYS A 86 33.44 3.57 38.21
CA LYS A 86 34.00 4.93 38.30
C LYS A 86 35.41 5.05 37.72
N LEU A 87 36.23 4.06 37.94
CA LEU A 87 37.64 4.08 37.61
C LEU A 87 38.02 3.16 36.47
N GLY A 88 37.14 2.20 36.10
CA GLY A 88 37.46 1.15 35.13
C GLY A 88 38.48 0.11 35.61
N VAL A 89 38.91 0.20 36.87
CA VAL A 89 39.92 -0.68 37.49
C VAL A 89 39.47 -1.04 38.90
N ALA A 90 39.62 -2.28 39.29
CA ALA A 90 39.49 -2.72 40.67
C ALA A 90 40.66 -3.63 41.03
N MET A 91 41.14 -3.50 42.25
CA MET A 91 42.19 -4.37 42.81
C MET A 91 41.52 -5.46 43.65
N VAL A 92 42.00 -6.69 43.49
CA VAL A 92 41.64 -7.84 44.35
C VAL A 92 42.89 -8.24 45.11
N ASP A 93 42.81 -8.16 46.43
CA ASP A 93 43.98 -8.21 47.35
C ASP A 93 44.48 -9.63 47.64
N GLU A 94 44.03 -10.68 46.93
CA GLU A 94 44.39 -12.05 47.25
C GLU A 94 45.25 -12.69 46.13
N ASP A 95 46.30 -13.41 46.57
CA ASP A 95 47.16 -14.18 45.71
C ASP A 95 46.35 -15.27 44.97
N GLY A 96 46.27 -15.14 43.64
CA GLY A 96 45.58 -16.08 42.78
C GLY A 96 44.15 -15.74 42.42
N ALA A 97 43.62 -14.58 42.88
CA ALA A 97 42.29 -14.11 42.49
C ALA A 97 42.27 -13.76 40.99
N LYS A 98 41.23 -14.20 40.31
CA LYS A 98 41.02 -13.90 38.88
C LYS A 98 39.66 -13.21 38.73
N VAL A 99 39.66 -12.19 37.91
CA VAL A 99 38.46 -11.43 37.53
C VAL A 99 38.28 -11.62 36.04
N ASP A 100 37.19 -12.26 35.66
CA ASP A 100 36.79 -12.44 34.28
C ASP A 100 35.51 -11.62 33.99
N ALA A 101 35.55 -10.87 32.88
CA ALA A 101 34.40 -10.10 32.41
C ALA A 101 33.65 -10.92 31.36
N HIS A 102 32.36 -11.05 31.58
CA HIS A 102 31.46 -11.74 30.64
C HIS A 102 30.43 -10.76 30.11
N THR A 103 30.31 -10.69 28.81
CA THR A 103 29.21 -9.97 28.12
C THR A 103 28.33 -10.99 27.40
N LEU A 104 27.04 -10.74 27.42
CA LEU A 104 26.09 -11.56 26.66
C LEU A 104 26.24 -11.20 25.17
N THR A 105 26.47 -12.21 24.35
CA THR A 105 26.48 -11.99 22.91
C THR A 105 25.06 -12.14 22.38
N VAL A 106 24.48 -11.02 21.90
CA VAL A 106 23.15 -11.04 21.28
C VAL A 106 23.29 -11.49 19.83
N PRO A 107 22.54 -12.50 19.39
CA PRO A 107 22.54 -12.91 17.97
C PRO A 107 21.70 -11.95 17.11
N VAL A 108 22.19 -10.71 16.93
CA VAL A 108 21.51 -9.62 16.22
C VAL A 108 21.15 -10.03 14.80
N ASP A 109 22.12 -10.53 14.05
CA ASP A 109 21.96 -10.91 12.64
C ASP A 109 20.89 -12.00 12.43
N ALA A 110 20.85 -12.97 13.34
CA ALA A 110 19.87 -14.06 13.29
C ALA A 110 18.44 -13.53 13.55
N ARG A 111 18.31 -12.60 14.50
CA ARG A 111 17.02 -11.96 14.83
C ARG A 111 16.53 -11.05 13.71
N GLU A 112 17.40 -10.20 13.17
CA GLU A 112 17.07 -9.36 12.03
C GLU A 112 16.66 -10.19 10.81
N SER A 113 17.39 -11.25 10.51
CA SER A 113 17.04 -12.15 9.42
C SER A 113 15.67 -12.81 9.61
N LEU A 114 15.34 -13.17 10.86
CA LEU A 114 14.04 -13.75 11.19
C LEU A 114 12.92 -12.71 11.07
N LEU A 115 13.12 -11.48 11.59
CA LEU A 115 12.14 -10.39 11.47
C LEU A 115 11.88 -10.01 10.01
N ASN A 116 12.93 -9.91 9.20
CA ASN A 116 12.80 -9.65 7.77
C ASN A 116 12.00 -10.76 7.08
N ARG A 117 12.30 -12.03 7.35
CA ARG A 117 11.54 -13.15 6.79
C ARG A 117 10.07 -13.14 7.22
N LEU A 118 9.79 -12.87 8.49
CA LEU A 118 8.41 -12.75 8.98
C LEU A 118 7.68 -11.59 8.33
N SER A 119 8.35 -10.45 8.14
CA SER A 119 7.80 -9.30 7.42
C SER A 119 7.43 -9.67 5.98
N ASP A 120 8.35 -10.31 5.24
CA ASP A 120 8.13 -10.73 3.86
C ASP A 120 6.98 -11.76 3.76
N ASP A 121 6.92 -12.69 4.71
CA ASP A 121 5.84 -13.68 4.79
C ASP A 121 4.49 -13.01 5.07
N LEU A 122 4.43 -12.00 5.95
CA LEU A 122 3.20 -11.24 6.24
C LEU A 122 2.72 -10.46 5.01
N TYR A 123 3.60 -9.78 4.26
CA TYR A 123 3.23 -9.11 3.01
C TYR A 123 2.64 -10.09 1.98
N ARG A 124 3.26 -11.28 1.87
CA ARG A 124 2.81 -12.34 0.95
C ARG A 124 1.46 -12.92 1.33
N ASP A 125 1.29 -13.28 2.61
CA ASP A 125 0.05 -13.86 3.11
C ASP A 125 -1.12 -12.88 3.06
N ALA A 126 -0.85 -11.60 3.34
CA ALA A 126 -1.82 -10.53 3.23
C ALA A 126 -2.12 -10.12 1.77
N GLN A 127 -1.39 -10.67 0.80
CA GLN A 127 -1.47 -10.27 -0.61
C GLN A 127 -1.29 -8.76 -0.80
N MET A 128 -0.42 -8.15 -0.01
CA MET A 128 -0.15 -6.71 -0.06
C MET A 128 1.03 -6.40 -0.99
N LEU A 129 1.04 -5.17 -1.51
CA LEU A 129 2.18 -4.67 -2.26
C LEU A 129 3.33 -4.38 -1.30
N ASP A 130 4.44 -5.09 -1.45
CA ASP A 130 5.68 -4.71 -0.78
C ASP A 130 6.38 -3.59 -1.55
N VAL A 131 6.27 -2.37 -1.01
CA VAL A 131 6.89 -1.17 -1.61
C VAL A 131 8.42 -1.29 -1.64
N LYS A 132 9.04 -2.02 -0.70
CA LYS A 132 10.49 -2.25 -0.69
C LYS A 132 10.94 -3.00 -1.93
N SER A 133 10.12 -3.92 -2.44
CA SER A 133 10.40 -4.67 -3.66
C SER A 133 10.44 -3.78 -4.91
N LEU A 134 9.79 -2.61 -4.86
CA LEU A 134 9.79 -1.60 -5.93
C LEU A 134 10.91 -0.56 -5.76
N GLN A 135 11.51 -0.46 -4.58
CA GLN A 135 12.62 0.44 -4.30
C GLN A 135 13.94 -0.25 -4.73
N GLY A 136 14.57 0.27 -5.75
CA GLY A 136 15.90 -0.22 -6.16
C GLY A 136 16.00 -0.43 -7.66
N GLY A 137 16.67 0.51 -8.34
CA GLY A 137 16.92 0.47 -9.77
C GLY A 137 15.71 0.83 -10.64
N GLN A 138 15.93 0.88 -11.94
CA GLN A 138 14.85 1.03 -12.91
C GLN A 138 14.10 -0.30 -13.02
N LYS A 139 12.85 -0.32 -12.56
CA LYS A 139 11.96 -1.46 -12.72
C LYS A 139 11.21 -1.34 -14.05
N THR A 140 11.10 -2.44 -14.75
CA THR A 140 10.28 -2.50 -15.98
C THR A 140 8.79 -2.48 -15.63
N ALA A 141 7.94 -2.03 -16.55
CA ALA A 141 6.49 -2.06 -16.38
C ALA A 141 5.97 -3.48 -16.09
N THR A 142 6.62 -4.49 -16.66
CA THR A 142 6.28 -5.90 -16.42
C THR A 142 6.56 -6.33 -14.97
N GLU A 143 7.70 -5.93 -14.40
CA GLU A 143 8.04 -6.21 -13.00
C GLU A 143 7.09 -5.49 -12.04
N ILE A 144 6.76 -4.23 -12.34
CA ILE A 144 5.78 -3.46 -11.56
C ILE A 144 4.41 -4.16 -11.59
N ARG A 145 3.93 -4.56 -12.77
CA ARG A 145 2.65 -5.29 -12.91
C ARG A 145 2.67 -6.61 -12.15
N ALA A 146 3.77 -7.36 -12.21
CA ALA A 146 3.90 -8.62 -11.48
C ALA A 146 3.87 -8.41 -9.95
N ALA A 147 4.47 -7.31 -9.46
CA ALA A 147 4.43 -6.96 -8.04
C ALA A 147 3.01 -6.58 -7.56
N TYR A 148 2.19 -5.97 -8.43
CA TYR A 148 0.80 -5.63 -8.12
C TYR A 148 -0.16 -6.82 -8.18
N GLN A 149 0.19 -7.91 -8.87
CA GLN A 149 -0.72 -9.03 -9.14
C GLN A 149 -1.38 -9.64 -7.88
N PRO A 150 -0.67 -9.89 -6.75
CA PRO A 150 -1.31 -10.40 -5.54
C PRO A 150 -2.36 -9.42 -4.97
N MET A 151 -2.04 -8.13 -4.95
CA MET A 151 -2.95 -7.10 -4.48
C MET A 151 -4.15 -6.94 -5.42
N ASP A 152 -3.95 -6.99 -6.73
CA ASP A 152 -5.04 -6.95 -7.71
C ASP A 152 -6.03 -8.10 -7.50
N ASN A 153 -5.53 -9.33 -7.30
CA ASN A 153 -6.38 -10.49 -7.03
C ASN A 153 -7.23 -10.30 -5.76
N LYS A 154 -6.64 -9.70 -4.71
CA LYS A 154 -7.35 -9.38 -3.47
C LYS A 154 -8.41 -8.31 -3.70
N VAL A 155 -8.06 -7.26 -4.44
CA VAL A 155 -8.98 -6.17 -4.78
C VAL A 155 -10.14 -6.67 -5.65
N ASP A 156 -9.89 -7.59 -6.60
CA ASP A 156 -10.95 -8.23 -7.41
C ASP A 156 -11.97 -8.96 -6.54
N GLN A 157 -11.52 -9.68 -5.52
CA GLN A 157 -12.42 -10.36 -4.58
C GLN A 157 -13.22 -9.36 -3.74
N PHE A 158 -12.60 -8.29 -3.27
CA PHE A 158 -13.27 -7.24 -2.52
C PHE A 158 -14.29 -6.50 -3.39
N GLU A 159 -13.90 -6.11 -4.60
CA GLU A 159 -14.79 -5.45 -5.58
C GLU A 159 -16.02 -6.29 -5.88
N TYR A 160 -15.84 -7.60 -6.03
CA TYR A 160 -16.99 -8.51 -6.19
C TYR A 160 -17.96 -8.44 -5.01
N CYS A 161 -17.45 -8.44 -3.77
CA CYS A 161 -18.30 -8.34 -2.58
C CYS A 161 -19.00 -6.98 -2.46
N VAL A 162 -18.34 -5.90 -2.86
CA VAL A 162 -18.93 -4.56 -2.91
C VAL A 162 -20.02 -4.49 -3.98
N ARG A 163 -19.78 -5.05 -5.15
CA ARG A 163 -20.76 -5.11 -6.25
C ARG A 163 -22.01 -5.88 -5.85
N ASP A 164 -21.82 -7.05 -5.24
CA ASP A 164 -22.93 -7.87 -4.71
C ASP A 164 -23.76 -7.11 -3.68
N PHE A 165 -23.09 -6.41 -2.76
CA PHE A 165 -23.76 -5.52 -1.78
C PHE A 165 -24.54 -4.38 -2.45
N LEU A 166 -23.93 -3.70 -3.45
CA LEU A 166 -24.58 -2.59 -4.15
C LEU A 166 -25.78 -3.05 -4.98
N HIS A 167 -25.69 -4.21 -5.63
CA HIS A 167 -26.83 -4.79 -6.35
C HIS A 167 -28.03 -5.03 -5.43
N LEU A 168 -27.82 -5.63 -4.26
CA LEU A 168 -28.87 -5.83 -3.27
C LEU A 168 -29.42 -4.49 -2.76
N LEU A 169 -28.58 -3.49 -2.58
CA LEU A 169 -29.00 -2.15 -2.18
C LEU A 169 -29.85 -1.50 -3.26
N PHE A 170 -29.42 -1.54 -4.51
CA PHE A 170 -30.12 -0.97 -5.66
C PHE A 170 -31.49 -1.64 -5.87
N GLU A 171 -31.57 -2.96 -5.70
CA GLU A 171 -32.82 -3.71 -5.74
C GLU A 171 -33.83 -3.21 -4.69
N ILE A 172 -33.38 -2.96 -3.44
CA ILE A 172 -34.24 -2.43 -2.37
C ILE A 172 -34.71 -1.00 -2.66
N VAL A 173 -33.82 -0.17 -3.23
CA VAL A 173 -34.12 1.25 -3.52
C VAL A 173 -34.87 1.41 -4.85
N GLY A 174 -34.84 0.40 -5.74
CA GLY A 174 -35.44 0.44 -7.07
C GLY A 174 -34.61 1.23 -8.08
N ILE A 175 -33.28 1.17 -7.97
CA ILE A 175 -32.34 1.74 -8.94
C ILE A 175 -31.87 0.61 -9.86
N ASP A 176 -31.99 0.86 -11.17
CA ASP A 176 -31.47 -0.06 -12.20
C ASP A 176 -30.19 0.54 -12.78
N ASP A 177 -29.06 0.24 -12.11
CA ASP A 177 -27.73 0.72 -12.51
C ASP A 177 -26.66 -0.31 -12.14
N GLU A 178 -25.54 -0.32 -12.90
CA GLU A 178 -24.38 -1.17 -12.62
C GLU A 178 -23.18 -0.34 -12.13
N PRO A 179 -22.66 -0.61 -10.91
CA PRO A 179 -21.50 0.10 -10.41
C PRO A 179 -20.23 -0.27 -11.16
N SER A 180 -19.48 0.71 -11.64
CA SER A 180 -18.16 0.54 -12.23
C SER A 180 -17.08 1.08 -11.30
N PHE A 181 -15.91 0.40 -11.29
CA PHE A 181 -14.79 0.77 -10.44
C PHE A 181 -13.56 1.09 -11.28
N VAL A 182 -12.94 2.22 -11.01
CA VAL A 182 -11.69 2.64 -11.65
C VAL A 182 -10.55 2.53 -10.65
N ARG A 183 -9.46 1.85 -11.05
CA ARG A 183 -8.28 1.65 -10.21
C ARG A 183 -7.12 2.50 -10.74
N SER A 184 -6.45 3.23 -9.82
CA SER A 184 -5.19 3.88 -10.13
C SER A 184 -4.02 3.01 -9.67
N LYS A 185 -3.01 2.85 -10.52
CA LYS A 185 -1.77 2.10 -10.21
C LYS A 185 -0.57 3.02 -10.39
N ILE A 186 0.48 2.77 -9.61
CA ILE A 186 1.78 3.38 -9.89
C ILE A 186 2.35 2.65 -11.12
N VAL A 187 2.38 3.33 -12.24
CA VAL A 187 2.88 2.78 -13.51
C VAL A 187 4.02 3.66 -14.00
N ASN A 188 4.94 3.08 -14.76
CA ASN A 188 5.92 3.87 -15.48
C ASN A 188 5.21 4.58 -16.65
N GLN A 189 4.78 5.82 -16.41
CA GLN A 189 4.04 6.64 -17.39
C GLN A 189 4.76 6.75 -18.73
N LEU A 190 6.10 6.75 -18.74
CA LEU A 190 6.87 6.82 -19.96
C LEU A 190 6.68 5.57 -20.83
N GLU A 191 6.76 4.37 -20.24
CA GLU A 191 6.57 3.12 -20.98
C GLU A 191 5.12 2.97 -21.46
N GLU A 192 4.16 3.38 -20.64
CA GLU A 192 2.74 3.34 -21.00
C GLU A 192 2.44 4.29 -22.17
N THR A 193 2.97 5.51 -22.11
CA THR A 193 2.88 6.48 -23.19
C THR A 193 3.54 5.94 -24.46
N GLN A 194 4.71 5.31 -24.36
CA GLN A 194 5.39 4.71 -25.52
C GLN A 194 4.57 3.57 -26.14
N MET A 195 3.97 2.70 -25.33
CA MET A 195 3.10 1.62 -25.82
C MET A 195 1.87 2.16 -26.55
N VAL A 196 1.22 3.19 -26.01
CA VAL A 196 0.07 3.84 -26.66
C VAL A 196 0.48 4.47 -27.98
N LEU A 197 1.61 5.19 -28.02
CA LEU A 197 2.12 5.82 -29.25
C LEU A 197 2.55 4.78 -30.29
N MET A 198 3.12 3.64 -29.91
CA MET A 198 3.44 2.54 -30.82
C MET A 198 2.18 1.91 -31.43
N ALA A 199 1.08 1.86 -30.66
CA ALA A 199 -0.21 1.35 -31.12
C ALA A 199 -1.02 2.40 -31.92
N ALA A 200 -0.58 3.66 -31.97
CA ALA A 200 -1.31 4.77 -32.59
C ALA A 200 -1.65 4.55 -34.06
N ALA A 201 -0.81 3.80 -34.79
CA ALA A 201 -1.08 3.45 -36.20
C ALA A 201 -2.30 2.54 -36.41
N TYR A 202 -2.81 1.92 -35.35
CA TYR A 202 -3.90 0.93 -35.39
C TYR A 202 -5.13 1.36 -34.58
N LEU A 203 -5.08 2.52 -33.91
CA LEU A 203 -6.13 3.04 -33.04
C LEU A 203 -6.60 4.41 -33.55
N ASP A 204 -7.85 4.71 -33.28
CA ASP A 204 -8.43 6.03 -33.49
C ASP A 204 -7.89 7.06 -32.48
N ASP A 205 -7.92 8.32 -32.85
CA ASP A 205 -7.39 9.43 -32.05
C ASP A 205 -8.05 9.55 -30.66
N GLU A 206 -9.35 9.31 -30.59
CA GLU A 206 -10.09 9.34 -29.32
C GLU A 206 -9.61 8.25 -28.35
N THR A 207 -9.44 7.02 -28.86
CA THR A 207 -8.93 5.90 -28.08
C THR A 207 -7.49 6.14 -27.62
N ILE A 208 -6.64 6.75 -28.45
CA ILE A 208 -5.26 7.11 -28.11
C ILE A 208 -5.25 8.12 -26.97
N LEU A 209 -6.00 9.22 -27.11
CA LEU A 209 -6.06 10.28 -26.10
C LEU A 209 -6.59 9.79 -24.77
N ASN A 210 -7.64 8.96 -24.78
CA ASN A 210 -8.22 8.37 -23.57
C ASN A 210 -7.29 7.37 -22.84
N LYS A 211 -6.30 6.81 -23.56
CA LYS A 211 -5.31 5.89 -22.99
C LYS A 211 -4.04 6.57 -22.50
N LEU A 212 -3.86 7.85 -22.74
CA LEU A 212 -2.70 8.59 -22.22
C LEU A 212 -2.88 8.85 -20.72
N PRO A 213 -1.95 8.38 -19.86
CA PRO A 213 -2.15 8.35 -18.39
C PRO A 213 -2.12 9.73 -17.72
N TRP A 214 -1.78 10.78 -18.44
CA TRP A 214 -1.64 12.16 -17.96
C TRP A 214 -2.70 13.12 -18.49
N LEU A 215 -3.64 12.64 -19.33
CA LEU A 215 -4.77 13.44 -19.81
C LEU A 215 -6.02 13.14 -19.00
N THR A 216 -6.72 14.19 -18.61
CA THR A 216 -8.04 14.09 -18.01
C THR A 216 -9.13 13.95 -19.08
N PRO A 217 -10.29 13.34 -18.78
CA PRO A 217 -11.38 13.24 -19.74
C PRO A 217 -11.82 14.61 -20.30
N GLU A 218 -11.77 15.66 -19.48
CA GLU A 218 -12.10 17.03 -19.88
C GLU A 218 -11.09 17.60 -20.90
N GLU A 219 -9.80 17.31 -20.72
CA GLU A 219 -8.75 17.72 -21.66
C GLU A 219 -8.85 16.96 -22.96
N VAL A 220 -9.20 15.66 -22.92
CA VAL A 220 -9.45 14.86 -24.12
C VAL A 220 -10.58 15.45 -24.94
N GLU A 221 -11.71 15.77 -24.32
CA GLU A 221 -12.84 16.39 -24.98
C GLU A 221 -12.48 17.75 -25.61
N GLN A 222 -11.72 18.59 -24.90
CA GLN A 222 -11.25 19.88 -25.46
C GLN A 222 -10.30 19.69 -26.65
N ILE A 223 -9.43 18.66 -26.63
CA ILE A 223 -8.53 18.37 -27.73
C ILE A 223 -9.33 17.90 -28.95
N MET A 224 -10.30 17.02 -28.76
CA MET A 224 -11.17 16.54 -29.83
C MET A 224 -11.97 17.67 -30.48
N GLN A 225 -12.60 18.53 -29.69
CA GLN A 225 -13.33 19.71 -30.19
C GLN A 225 -12.42 20.66 -30.97
N ARG A 226 -11.18 20.87 -30.53
CA ARG A 226 -10.23 21.73 -31.26
C ARG A 226 -9.82 21.12 -32.61
N ARG A 227 -9.67 19.79 -32.71
CA ARG A 227 -9.37 19.09 -33.94
C ARG A 227 -10.53 19.18 -34.92
N GLU A 228 -11.75 18.90 -34.48
CA GLU A 228 -12.96 18.99 -35.27
C GLU A 228 -13.15 20.41 -35.86
N ASN A 229 -12.98 21.45 -35.05
CA ASN A 229 -13.04 22.84 -35.48
C ASN A 229 -11.92 23.20 -36.45
N ALA A 230 -10.74 22.59 -36.35
CA ALA A 230 -9.63 22.82 -37.26
C ALA A 230 -9.84 22.14 -38.65
N ASP A 231 -10.47 20.96 -38.67
CA ASP A 231 -10.80 20.24 -39.88
C ASP A 231 -11.93 20.95 -40.65
N ILE A 232 -12.99 21.43 -39.96
CA ILE A 232 -14.04 22.25 -40.57
C ILE A 232 -13.45 23.54 -41.20
N SER A 233 -12.49 24.18 -40.50
CA SER A 233 -11.84 25.38 -41.04
C SER A 233 -10.97 25.09 -42.28
N ARG A 234 -10.46 23.88 -42.45
CA ARG A 234 -9.68 23.47 -43.65
C ARG A 234 -10.58 23.16 -44.83
N GLU A 235 -11.72 22.50 -44.61
CA GLU A 235 -12.70 22.23 -45.65
C GLU A 235 -13.28 23.52 -46.25
N ASP A 236 -13.55 24.55 -45.40
CA ASP A 236 -14.04 25.86 -45.82
C ASP A 236 -13.01 26.63 -46.68
N PHE A 237 -11.71 26.37 -46.54
CA PHE A 237 -10.65 26.98 -47.37
C PHE A 237 -10.44 26.27 -48.69
N ASP A 238 -10.72 24.98 -48.81
CA ASP A 238 -10.52 24.19 -50.03
C ASP A 238 -11.68 24.38 -51.05
N ASP A 239 -12.88 24.73 -50.57
CA ASP A 239 -14.07 24.96 -51.41
C ASP A 239 -14.13 26.39 -51.97
N GLY A 240 -13.24 27.30 -51.56
CA GLY A 240 -13.17 28.71 -51.99
C GLY A 240 -12.20 29.00 -53.16
N GLY A 241 -11.49 28.00 -53.69
CA GLY A 241 -10.36 28.17 -54.62
C GLY A 241 -10.58 27.62 -56.03
N GLY A 242 -11.73 27.84 -56.66
CA GLY A 242 -11.91 27.34 -58.04
C GLY A 242 -12.90 28.12 -58.85
N ASN A 243 -12.51 29.27 -59.43
CA ASN A 243 -12.90 29.76 -60.78
C ASN A 243 -12.37 31.19 -61.04
N ASP A 244 -11.15 31.29 -61.45
CA ASP A 244 -10.71 32.40 -62.31
C ASP A 244 -10.48 31.86 -63.71
N GLU A 245 -11.52 31.89 -64.54
CA GLU A 245 -11.43 31.78 -65.96
C GLU A 245 -10.60 32.98 -66.53
N ILE A 246 -9.38 32.70 -66.95
CA ILE A 246 -8.59 33.64 -67.75
C ILE A 246 -9.24 33.66 -69.09
N GLN A 247 -10.00 34.72 -69.39
CA GLN A 247 -10.35 35.07 -70.77
C GLN A 247 -9.13 35.71 -71.50
N ASP A 248 -8.53 34.94 -72.34
CA ASP A 248 -7.62 35.47 -73.38
C ASP A 248 -8.42 36.34 -74.36
N GLN A 249 -8.09 37.63 -74.47
CA GLN A 249 -8.41 38.47 -75.62
C GLN A 249 -7.13 38.90 -76.26
N GLU A 250 -7.04 38.51 -77.51
CA GLU A 250 -6.25 38.99 -78.66
C GLU A 250 -5.21 40.10 -78.46
#